data_169df7cb6558f1df9ba285ef3d7b5783
#
_entry.id   169df7cb6558f1df9ba285ef3d7b5783
#
_cell.length_a   1.000
_cell.length_b   1.000
_cell.length_c   1.000
_cell.angle_alpha   90.00
_cell.angle_beta   90.00
_cell.angle_gamma   90.00
#
_symmetry.space_group_name_H-M   'P 1'
#
loop_
_entity.id
_entity.type
_entity.pdbx_description
1 polymer ?
#
loop_
_entity_poly.entity_id
_entity_poly.type
_entity_poly.pdbx_seq_one_letter_code
_entity_poly.pdbx_strand_id
1 'polypeptide(L)'
;EKVTSGATSALGNISMTGYSSDNLSSMVEKVTSGATSALGKIEMTGYDSSKLTSMVEKVTAGATSALGKINMTGYDASDLTGMMGMVTAGATGALGDISMTGYSSDNLTLMVEKVTSGATGALGKISMTGYSSDNLSTMVAEVTFGATAALGNIVMTGYDAADLSGMLTKISAGATGALGKIEMDGYDSNDLAGMVSKITSGATEALGKIEMTGYSSDNITSLTSTITTSTTESLGNIKMEGFNKDNIPSDIKDGITTGSNAGILMQPPMIKEITAVTTLTKDNTPSYTFKSSKAGIISYRGNCR
;
A
#
# COMPACT_ATOMS: atom_id res chain seq x y z
N GLU A 1 19.06 1.63 3.68
CA GLU A 1 18.42 2.27 4.83
C GLU A 1 18.99 3.67 5.09
N LYS A 2 20.30 3.81 5.34
CA LYS A 2 20.92 5.10 5.69
C LYS A 2 20.75 6.17 4.61
N VAL A 3 20.85 5.82 3.32
CA VAL A 3 20.69 6.75 2.20
C VAL A 3 19.26 7.30 2.15
N THR A 4 18.26 6.43 2.18
CA THR A 4 16.84 6.83 2.17
C THR A 4 16.46 7.58 3.44
N SER A 5 16.89 7.11 4.61
CA SER A 5 16.67 7.83 5.86
C SER A 5 17.29 9.23 5.83
N GLY A 6 18.54 9.37 5.33
CA GLY A 6 19.19 10.66 5.19
C GLY A 6 18.47 11.59 4.21
N ALA A 7 18.07 11.08 3.04
CA ALA A 7 17.34 11.86 2.06
C ALA A 7 15.96 12.31 2.57
N THR A 8 15.21 11.41 3.21
CA THR A 8 13.89 11.74 3.76
C THR A 8 13.97 12.77 4.90
N SER A 9 14.89 12.60 5.85
CA SER A 9 15.03 13.57 6.95
C SER A 9 15.53 14.94 6.48
N ALA A 10 16.32 14.98 5.40
CA ALA A 10 16.82 16.23 4.82
C ALA A 10 15.69 17.10 4.21
N LEU A 11 14.53 16.52 3.89
CA LEU A 11 13.39 17.27 3.38
C LEU A 11 12.94 18.37 4.36
N GLY A 12 13.04 18.12 5.66
CA GLY A 12 12.72 19.11 6.70
C GLY A 12 13.71 20.30 6.80
N ASN A 13 14.88 20.19 6.14
CA ASN A 13 15.87 21.27 6.10
C ASN A 13 15.73 22.18 4.87
N ILE A 14 14.75 21.89 4.00
CA ILE A 14 14.51 22.71 2.81
C ILE A 14 13.87 24.05 3.25
N SER A 15 14.52 25.15 2.92
CA SER A 15 14.01 26.50 3.18
C SER A 15 13.74 27.21 1.86
N MET A 16 12.49 27.20 1.44
CA MET A 16 12.05 27.93 0.24
C MET A 16 10.62 28.44 0.41
N THR A 17 10.30 29.53 -0.27
CA THR A 17 8.96 30.11 -0.27
C THR A 17 7.94 29.12 -0.85
N GLY A 18 6.87 28.86 -0.12
CA GLY A 18 5.80 27.92 -0.52
C GLY A 18 6.10 26.46 -0.22
N TYR A 19 7.22 26.12 0.41
CA TYR A 19 7.47 24.77 0.90
C TYR A 19 6.79 24.57 2.27
N SER A 20 5.98 23.55 2.37
CA SER A 20 5.21 23.21 3.58
C SER A 20 5.10 21.69 3.74
N SER A 21 4.49 21.23 4.84
CA SER A 21 4.19 19.81 5.07
C SER A 21 3.35 19.19 3.94
N ASP A 22 2.49 19.98 3.29
CA ASP A 22 1.67 19.53 2.16
C ASP A 22 2.51 19.09 0.93
N ASN A 23 3.73 19.61 0.80
CA ASN A 23 4.63 19.25 -0.29
C ASN A 23 5.40 17.95 0.00
N LEU A 24 5.50 17.54 1.27
CA LEU A 24 6.34 16.43 1.70
C LEU A 24 5.89 15.09 1.13
N SER A 25 4.59 14.83 1.03
CA SER A 25 4.05 13.54 0.58
C SER A 25 4.60 13.15 -0.79
N SER A 26 4.54 14.07 -1.76
CA SER A 26 5.08 13.82 -3.11
C SER A 26 6.61 13.66 -3.11
N MET A 27 7.31 14.42 -2.27
CA MET A 27 8.77 14.32 -2.18
C MET A 27 9.21 13.00 -1.55
N VAL A 28 8.53 12.55 -0.52
CA VAL A 28 8.79 11.26 0.13
C VAL A 28 8.53 10.10 -0.84
N GLU A 29 7.45 10.16 -1.63
CA GLU A 29 7.20 9.21 -2.71
C GLU A 29 8.36 9.17 -3.70
N LYS A 30 8.86 10.32 -4.15
CA LYS A 30 9.98 10.40 -5.10
C LYS A 30 11.30 9.89 -4.51
N VAL A 31 11.56 10.12 -3.23
CA VAL A 31 12.74 9.56 -2.54
C VAL A 31 12.67 8.04 -2.52
N THR A 32 11.54 7.46 -2.13
CA THR A 32 11.39 6.00 -2.06
C THR A 32 11.35 5.34 -3.43
N SER A 33 10.64 5.92 -4.38
CA SER A 33 10.59 5.46 -5.78
C SER A 33 11.99 5.47 -6.40
N GLY A 34 12.69 6.62 -6.33
CA GLY A 34 14.03 6.76 -6.88
C GLY A 34 15.05 5.82 -6.22
N ALA A 35 14.98 5.62 -4.92
CA ALA A 35 15.85 4.68 -4.21
C ALA A 35 15.56 3.23 -4.59
N THR A 36 14.30 2.86 -4.79
CA THR A 36 13.90 1.49 -5.16
C THR A 36 14.31 1.17 -6.61
N SER A 37 13.99 2.04 -7.58
CA SER A 37 14.37 1.82 -8.98
C SER A 37 15.89 1.82 -9.18
N ALA A 38 16.65 2.59 -8.39
CA ALA A 38 18.10 2.60 -8.44
C ALA A 38 18.73 1.25 -8.02
N LEU A 39 18.02 0.41 -7.29
CA LEU A 39 18.54 -0.92 -6.93
C LEU A 39 18.82 -1.79 -8.17
N GLY A 40 18.02 -1.63 -9.23
CA GLY A 40 18.24 -2.34 -10.50
C GLY A 40 19.45 -1.86 -11.31
N LYS A 41 20.05 -0.72 -10.92
CA LYS A 41 21.21 -0.12 -11.61
C LYS A 41 22.53 -0.40 -10.90
N ILE A 42 22.52 -1.20 -9.84
CA ILE A 42 23.74 -1.54 -9.10
C ILE A 42 24.55 -2.56 -9.91
N GLU A 43 25.75 -2.17 -10.33
CA GLU A 43 26.72 -3.02 -11.01
C GLU A 43 27.82 -3.45 -10.03
N MET A 44 27.64 -4.61 -9.42
CA MET A 44 28.56 -5.11 -8.40
C MET A 44 28.64 -6.65 -8.47
N THR A 45 29.85 -7.20 -8.35
CA THR A 45 30.02 -8.65 -8.30
C THR A 45 29.24 -9.28 -7.14
N GLY A 46 28.42 -10.26 -7.46
CA GLY A 46 27.57 -10.96 -6.47
C GLY A 46 26.27 -10.22 -6.11
N TYR A 47 25.96 -9.12 -6.81
CA TYR A 47 24.66 -8.47 -6.72
C TYR A 47 23.74 -9.00 -7.82
N ASP A 48 22.62 -9.52 -7.42
CA ASP A 48 21.59 -10.09 -8.29
C ASP A 48 20.19 -9.88 -7.70
N SER A 49 19.15 -10.32 -8.39
CA SER A 49 17.76 -10.16 -7.95
C SER A 49 17.46 -10.79 -6.58
N SER A 50 18.27 -11.77 -6.13
CA SER A 50 18.09 -12.38 -4.81
C SER A 50 18.47 -11.44 -3.64
N LYS A 51 19.30 -10.45 -3.91
CA LYS A 51 19.70 -9.44 -2.91
C LYS A 51 18.69 -8.32 -2.75
N LEU A 52 17.81 -8.13 -3.73
CA LEU A 52 16.84 -7.04 -3.73
C LEU A 52 15.88 -7.09 -2.55
N THR A 53 15.44 -8.27 -2.15
CA THR A 53 14.43 -8.48 -1.11
C THR A 53 14.77 -7.73 0.19
N SER A 54 15.98 -7.92 0.71
CA SER A 54 16.44 -7.23 1.92
C SER A 54 16.68 -5.73 1.70
N MET A 55 17.10 -5.35 0.50
CA MET A 55 17.35 -3.93 0.18
C MET A 55 16.08 -3.14 0.08
N VAL A 56 15.04 -3.68 -0.56
CA VAL A 56 13.71 -3.05 -0.64
C VAL A 56 13.12 -2.84 0.76
N GLU A 57 13.17 -3.85 1.63
CA GLU A 57 12.75 -3.73 3.03
C GLU A 57 13.48 -2.56 3.74
N LYS A 58 14.79 -2.45 3.54
CA LYS A 58 15.60 -1.39 4.15
C LYS A 58 15.36 0.00 3.54
N VAL A 59 15.02 0.09 2.26
CA VAL A 59 14.63 1.36 1.62
C VAL A 59 13.36 1.90 2.27
N THR A 60 12.31 1.08 2.35
CA THR A 60 11.03 1.49 2.94
C THR A 60 11.13 1.75 4.45
N ALA A 61 11.81 0.87 5.19
CA ALA A 61 12.03 1.07 6.62
C ALA A 61 12.83 2.36 6.91
N GLY A 62 13.84 2.65 6.09
CA GLY A 62 14.65 3.88 6.21
C GLY A 62 13.84 5.15 5.94
N ALA A 63 13.00 5.14 4.91
CA ALA A 63 12.11 6.26 4.61
C ALA A 63 11.08 6.45 5.73
N THR A 64 10.39 5.39 6.14
CA THR A 64 9.37 5.44 7.20
C THR A 64 9.92 5.98 8.51
N SER A 65 11.01 5.41 9.02
CA SER A 65 11.60 5.85 10.30
C SER A 65 12.14 7.28 10.26
N ALA A 66 12.48 7.78 9.08
CA ALA A 66 13.02 9.13 8.91
C ALA A 66 11.94 10.21 8.93
N LEU A 67 10.67 9.85 8.74
CA LEU A 67 9.57 10.83 8.79
C LEU A 67 9.50 11.54 10.15
N GLY A 68 9.77 10.84 11.24
CA GLY A 68 9.86 11.43 12.57
C GLY A 68 11.09 12.33 12.81
N LYS A 69 12.03 12.39 11.87
CA LYS A 69 13.24 13.23 11.95
C LYS A 69 13.14 14.51 11.12
N ILE A 70 12.04 14.70 10.42
CA ILE A 70 11.78 15.91 9.66
C ILE A 70 11.57 17.06 10.66
N ASN A 71 12.39 18.09 10.57
CA ASN A 71 12.31 19.27 11.41
C ASN A 71 11.85 20.46 10.58
N MET A 72 10.54 20.66 10.54
CA MET A 72 9.89 21.71 9.76
C MET A 72 8.72 22.29 10.56
N THR A 73 8.56 23.61 10.51
CA THR A 73 7.41 24.27 11.14
C THR A 73 6.10 23.82 10.51
N GLY A 74 5.14 23.40 11.33
CA GLY A 74 3.84 22.90 10.88
C GLY A 74 3.85 21.43 10.45
N TYR A 75 4.94 20.70 10.71
CA TYR A 75 5.00 19.25 10.52
C TYR A 75 4.87 18.54 11.87
N ASP A 76 3.89 17.68 11.99
CA ASP A 76 3.62 16.93 13.21
C ASP A 76 3.15 15.48 12.91
N ALA A 77 2.77 14.75 13.97
CA ALA A 77 2.36 13.34 13.85
C ALA A 77 1.09 13.16 12.99
N SER A 78 0.26 14.19 12.81
CA SER A 78 -0.94 14.11 11.96
C SER A 78 -0.62 14.05 10.46
N ASP A 79 0.53 14.62 10.06
CA ASP A 79 0.98 14.61 8.66
C ASP A 79 1.47 13.21 8.23
N LEU A 80 1.82 12.35 9.19
CA LEU A 80 2.43 11.05 8.90
C LEU A 80 1.53 10.10 8.14
N THR A 81 0.23 10.15 8.37
CA THR A 81 -0.73 9.20 7.81
C THR A 81 -0.67 9.15 6.28
N GLY A 82 -0.83 10.28 5.61
CA GLY A 82 -0.75 10.35 4.15
C GLY A 82 0.63 9.96 3.61
N MET A 83 1.69 10.33 4.32
CA MET A 83 3.07 10.01 3.91
C MET A 83 3.38 8.51 3.98
N MET A 84 2.75 7.76 4.89
CA MET A 84 2.89 6.30 4.93
C MET A 84 2.44 5.67 3.62
N GLY A 85 1.28 6.07 3.11
CA GLY A 85 0.78 5.62 1.81
C GLY A 85 1.77 5.95 0.69
N MET A 86 2.32 7.16 0.70
CA MET A 86 3.27 7.61 -0.34
C MET A 86 4.62 6.87 -0.30
N VAL A 87 5.14 6.54 0.89
CA VAL A 87 6.34 5.70 1.03
C VAL A 87 6.13 4.34 0.36
N THR A 88 5.03 3.68 0.65
CA THR A 88 4.75 2.33 0.13
C THR A 88 4.32 2.36 -1.33
N ALA A 89 3.55 3.36 -1.76
CA ALA A 89 3.17 3.54 -3.16
C ALA A 89 4.39 3.79 -4.05
N GLY A 90 5.28 4.71 -3.64
CA GLY A 90 6.50 5.00 -4.38
C GLY A 90 7.45 3.80 -4.47
N ALA A 91 7.62 3.06 -3.38
CA ALA A 91 8.43 1.86 -3.39
C ALA A 91 7.82 0.74 -4.25
N THR A 92 6.52 0.48 -4.11
CA THR A 92 5.84 -0.60 -4.86
C THR A 92 5.80 -0.30 -6.37
N GLY A 93 5.40 0.91 -6.76
CA GLY A 93 5.37 1.30 -8.18
C GLY A 93 6.74 1.19 -8.85
N ALA A 94 7.79 1.56 -8.13
CA ALA A 94 9.17 1.51 -8.65
C ALA A 94 9.74 0.08 -8.81
N LEU A 95 9.08 -0.94 -8.30
CA LEU A 95 9.51 -2.33 -8.53
C LEU A 95 9.45 -2.70 -10.02
N GLY A 96 8.52 -2.11 -10.78
CA GLY A 96 8.42 -2.30 -12.23
C GLY A 96 9.57 -1.64 -13.02
N ASP A 97 10.24 -0.64 -12.43
CA ASP A 97 11.35 0.09 -13.07
C ASP A 97 12.71 -0.62 -12.90
N ILE A 98 12.75 -1.69 -12.11
CA ILE A 98 13.99 -2.43 -11.89
C ILE A 98 14.37 -3.18 -13.17
N SER A 99 15.51 -2.82 -13.75
CA SER A 99 16.08 -3.45 -14.93
C SER A 99 17.38 -4.16 -14.57
N MET A 100 17.31 -5.48 -14.37
CA MET A 100 18.42 -6.28 -13.91
C MET A 100 18.25 -7.73 -14.41
N THR A 101 19.35 -8.40 -14.76
CA THR A 101 19.31 -9.81 -15.16
C THR A 101 18.74 -10.69 -14.06
N GLY A 102 17.76 -11.52 -14.39
CA GLY A 102 17.09 -12.44 -13.47
C GLY A 102 16.00 -11.77 -12.61
N TYR A 103 15.65 -10.51 -12.86
CA TYR A 103 14.49 -9.87 -12.26
C TYR A 103 13.26 -10.03 -13.17
N SER A 104 12.17 -10.51 -12.62
CA SER A 104 10.92 -10.78 -13.34
C SER A 104 9.70 -10.56 -12.44
N SER A 105 8.49 -10.70 -12.97
CA SER A 105 7.25 -10.62 -12.20
C SER A 105 7.20 -11.63 -11.05
N ASP A 106 7.87 -12.78 -11.17
CA ASP A 106 7.97 -13.78 -10.10
C ASP A 106 8.69 -13.23 -8.84
N ASN A 107 9.58 -12.26 -9.01
CA ASN A 107 10.27 -11.62 -7.89
C ASN A 107 9.38 -10.60 -7.16
N LEU A 108 8.38 -10.02 -7.84
CA LEU A 108 7.54 -8.95 -7.29
C LEU A 108 6.81 -9.34 -6.01
N THR A 109 6.31 -10.58 -5.93
CA THR A 109 5.57 -11.08 -4.76
C THR A 109 6.35 -10.96 -3.46
N LEU A 110 7.63 -11.33 -3.48
CA LEU A 110 8.50 -11.15 -2.30
C LEU A 110 8.85 -9.69 -2.05
N MET A 111 9.00 -8.90 -3.12
CA MET A 111 9.35 -7.50 -3.00
C MET A 111 8.23 -6.68 -2.36
N VAL A 112 6.97 -6.87 -2.80
CA VAL A 112 5.82 -6.17 -2.19
C VAL A 112 5.61 -6.57 -0.73
N GLU A 113 5.87 -7.84 -0.36
CA GLU A 113 5.90 -8.26 1.04
C GLU A 113 6.93 -7.45 1.85
N LYS A 114 8.11 -7.22 1.27
CA LYS A 114 9.19 -6.49 1.93
C LYS A 114 8.96 -4.98 1.99
N VAL A 115 8.28 -4.41 0.99
CA VAL A 115 7.81 -3.02 1.06
C VAL A 115 6.89 -2.83 2.28
N THR A 116 5.85 -3.64 2.40
CA THR A 116 4.87 -3.51 3.51
C THR A 116 5.46 -3.91 4.86
N SER A 117 6.24 -4.99 4.92
CA SER A 117 6.92 -5.41 6.15
C SER A 117 7.92 -4.37 6.65
N GLY A 118 8.71 -3.78 5.73
CA GLY A 118 9.68 -2.74 6.06
C GLY A 118 9.03 -1.47 6.59
N ALA A 119 7.98 -1.01 5.92
CA ALA A 119 7.23 0.16 6.34
C ALA A 119 6.54 -0.07 7.70
N THR A 120 5.74 -1.14 7.82
CA THR A 120 5.00 -1.44 9.05
C THR A 120 5.95 -1.64 10.25
N GLY A 121 7.00 -2.43 10.10
CA GLY A 121 7.96 -2.67 11.18
C GLY A 121 8.77 -1.43 11.59
N ALA A 122 8.85 -0.43 10.72
CA ALA A 122 9.53 0.83 11.02
C ALA A 122 8.66 1.87 11.75
N LEU A 123 7.33 1.65 11.84
CA LEU A 123 6.43 2.59 12.53
C LEU A 123 6.84 2.80 13.99
N GLY A 124 7.28 1.75 14.69
CA GLY A 124 7.76 1.86 16.06
C GLY A 124 9.08 2.63 16.22
N LYS A 125 9.79 2.92 15.12
CA LYS A 125 11.06 3.67 15.14
C LYS A 125 10.88 5.16 14.88
N ILE A 126 9.65 5.62 14.68
CA ILE A 126 9.35 7.04 14.52
C ILE A 126 9.49 7.71 15.88
N SER A 127 10.31 8.75 15.96
CA SER A 127 10.53 9.54 17.17
C SER A 127 10.13 10.98 16.90
N MET A 128 8.95 11.37 17.36
CA MET A 128 8.36 12.68 17.11
C MET A 128 7.37 13.02 18.22
N THR A 129 7.27 14.29 18.61
CA THR A 129 6.29 14.75 19.60
C THR A 129 4.87 14.51 19.10
N GLY A 130 4.02 13.92 19.94
CA GLY A 130 2.63 13.60 19.60
C GLY A 130 2.44 12.28 18.83
N TYR A 131 3.51 11.56 18.55
CA TYR A 131 3.43 10.21 17.96
C TYR A 131 3.30 9.15 19.05
N SER A 132 2.29 8.31 18.94
CA SER A 132 1.98 7.25 19.92
C SER A 132 1.40 6.01 19.25
N SER A 133 1.16 4.95 20.03
CA SER A 133 0.50 3.73 19.54
C SER A 133 -0.90 3.99 18.97
N ASP A 134 -1.61 5.02 19.44
CA ASP A 134 -2.93 5.40 18.91
C ASP A 134 -2.91 5.80 17.43
N ASN A 135 -1.77 6.30 16.94
CA ASN A 135 -1.60 6.67 15.53
C ASN A 135 -1.40 5.47 14.60
N LEU A 136 -0.93 4.34 15.13
CA LEU A 136 -0.48 3.21 14.34
C LEU A 136 -1.56 2.58 13.45
N SER A 137 -2.78 2.46 13.95
CA SER A 137 -3.88 1.83 13.21
C SER A 137 -4.12 2.48 11.86
N THR A 138 -4.17 3.81 11.84
CA THR A 138 -4.41 4.59 10.62
C THR A 138 -3.22 4.49 9.66
N MET A 139 -2.00 4.54 10.21
CA MET A 139 -0.78 4.44 9.40
C MET A 139 -0.61 3.06 8.77
N VAL A 140 -0.97 2.00 9.47
CA VAL A 140 -0.97 0.65 8.93
C VAL A 140 -1.99 0.49 7.80
N ALA A 141 -3.17 1.15 7.90
CA ALA A 141 -4.12 1.21 6.79
C ALA A 141 -3.49 1.84 5.54
N GLU A 142 -2.81 2.99 5.71
CA GLU A 142 -2.16 3.69 4.61
C GLU A 142 -0.98 2.93 4.00
N VAL A 143 -0.22 2.19 4.81
CA VAL A 143 0.83 1.28 4.31
C VAL A 143 0.25 0.25 3.33
N THR A 144 -0.85 -0.40 3.70
CA THR A 144 -1.49 -1.41 2.84
C THR A 144 -2.24 -0.80 1.68
N PHE A 145 -2.89 0.35 1.87
CA PHE A 145 -3.56 1.10 0.82
C PHE A 145 -2.57 1.55 -0.26
N GLY A 146 -1.48 2.23 0.12
CA GLY A 146 -0.49 2.73 -0.84
C GLY A 146 0.18 1.61 -1.63
N ALA A 147 0.57 0.53 -0.97
CA ALA A 147 1.16 -0.63 -1.63
C ALA A 147 0.18 -1.29 -2.61
N THR A 148 -1.08 -1.48 -2.22
CA THR A 148 -2.10 -2.12 -3.06
C THR A 148 -2.48 -1.25 -4.25
N ALA A 149 -2.73 0.04 -4.05
CA ALA A 149 -3.07 0.96 -5.14
C ALA A 149 -1.96 1.05 -6.19
N ALA A 150 -0.70 1.01 -5.75
CA ALA A 150 0.46 1.08 -6.64
C ALA A 150 0.66 -0.17 -7.52
N LEU A 151 0.00 -1.29 -7.23
CA LEU A 151 0.08 -2.49 -8.08
C LEU A 151 -0.36 -2.22 -9.51
N GLY A 152 -1.36 -1.35 -9.71
CA GLY A 152 -1.81 -0.93 -11.04
C GLY A 152 -0.79 -0.09 -11.82
N ASN A 153 0.20 0.49 -11.13
CA ASN A 153 1.21 1.36 -11.73
C ASN A 153 2.49 0.61 -12.15
N ILE A 154 2.58 -0.68 -11.82
CA ILE A 154 3.75 -1.50 -12.19
C ILE A 154 3.73 -1.76 -13.68
N VAL A 155 4.77 -1.31 -14.38
CA VAL A 155 4.96 -1.53 -15.82
C VAL A 155 6.13 -2.49 -16.02
N MET A 156 5.83 -3.77 -16.18
CA MET A 156 6.82 -4.83 -16.35
C MET A 156 6.31 -5.93 -17.28
N THR A 157 7.17 -6.47 -18.13
CA THR A 157 6.81 -7.62 -18.97
C THR A 157 6.47 -8.84 -18.12
N GLY A 158 5.32 -9.47 -18.40
CA GLY A 158 4.84 -10.63 -17.68
C GLY A 158 4.16 -10.34 -16.36
N TYR A 159 3.84 -9.08 -16.06
CA TYR A 159 3.00 -8.68 -14.93
C TYR A 159 1.64 -8.22 -15.44
N ASP A 160 0.59 -8.82 -14.93
CA ASP A 160 -0.80 -8.49 -15.29
C ASP A 160 -1.79 -8.72 -14.13
N ALA A 161 -3.08 -8.58 -14.40
CA ALA A 161 -4.12 -8.70 -13.38
C ALA A 161 -4.22 -10.11 -12.76
N ALA A 162 -3.65 -11.15 -13.37
CA ALA A 162 -3.64 -12.50 -12.78
C ALA A 162 -2.67 -12.59 -11.60
N ASP A 163 -1.62 -11.76 -11.59
CA ASP A 163 -0.62 -11.74 -10.51
C ASP A 163 -1.15 -11.10 -9.23
N LEU A 164 -2.22 -10.29 -9.31
CA LEU A 164 -2.73 -9.50 -8.19
C LEU A 164 -3.05 -10.32 -6.94
N SER A 165 -3.58 -11.53 -7.10
CA SER A 165 -3.92 -12.38 -5.95
C SER A 165 -2.68 -12.74 -5.13
N GLY A 166 -1.59 -13.12 -5.78
CA GLY A 166 -0.31 -13.39 -5.15
C GLY A 166 0.28 -12.16 -4.46
N MET A 167 0.21 -11.01 -5.14
CA MET A 167 0.70 -9.73 -4.60
C MET A 167 -0.07 -9.30 -3.34
N LEU A 168 -1.41 -9.39 -3.36
CA LEU A 168 -2.25 -9.04 -2.22
C LEU A 168 -2.03 -9.96 -1.03
N THR A 169 -1.84 -11.28 -1.29
CA THR A 169 -1.42 -12.22 -0.26
C THR A 169 -0.15 -11.71 0.45
N LYS A 170 0.84 -11.27 -0.32
CA LYS A 170 2.13 -10.82 0.22
C LYS A 170 2.06 -9.44 0.88
N ILE A 171 1.28 -8.51 0.37
CA ILE A 171 1.03 -7.21 1.02
C ILE A 171 0.42 -7.44 2.41
N SER A 172 -0.65 -8.21 2.48
CA SER A 172 -1.34 -8.50 3.74
C SER A 172 -0.45 -9.27 4.72
N ALA A 173 0.29 -10.26 4.23
CA ALA A 173 1.22 -11.05 5.05
C ALA A 173 2.39 -10.19 5.57
N GLY A 174 2.96 -9.34 4.73
CA GLY A 174 4.07 -8.45 5.11
C GLY A 174 3.65 -7.46 6.19
N ALA A 175 2.51 -6.80 6.01
CA ALA A 175 1.98 -5.86 6.99
C ALA A 175 1.61 -6.56 8.30
N THR A 176 0.82 -7.64 8.25
CA THR A 176 0.36 -8.36 9.45
C THR A 176 1.53 -8.97 10.23
N GLY A 177 2.44 -9.67 9.54
CA GLY A 177 3.60 -10.28 10.18
C GLY A 177 4.58 -9.28 10.81
N ALA A 178 4.56 -8.04 10.31
CA ALA A 178 5.41 -6.98 10.85
C ALA A 178 4.83 -6.30 12.10
N LEU A 179 3.55 -6.50 12.44
CA LEU A 179 2.96 -5.92 13.65
C LEU A 179 3.70 -6.34 14.92
N GLY A 180 4.19 -7.57 14.99
CA GLY A 180 4.99 -8.05 16.11
C GLY A 180 6.43 -7.51 16.17
N LYS A 181 6.85 -6.70 15.19
CA LYS A 181 8.15 -6.04 15.14
C LYS A 181 8.11 -4.57 15.57
N ILE A 182 6.93 -4.06 15.88
CA ILE A 182 6.76 -2.67 16.33
C ILE A 182 7.26 -2.58 17.78
N GLU A 183 8.29 -1.79 17.98
CA GLU A 183 8.89 -1.52 19.30
C GLU A 183 8.55 -0.09 19.69
N MET A 184 7.46 0.11 20.46
CA MET A 184 6.97 1.42 20.88
C MET A 184 6.27 1.31 22.24
N ASP A 185 6.49 2.28 23.09
CA ASP A 185 5.80 2.37 24.37
C ASP A 185 4.27 2.47 24.17
N GLY A 186 3.53 1.65 24.92
CA GLY A 186 2.07 1.61 24.85
C GLY A 186 1.50 0.77 23.69
N TYR A 187 2.35 0.12 22.88
CA TYR A 187 1.91 -0.83 21.86
C TYR A 187 1.99 -2.26 22.41
N ASP A 188 0.86 -2.95 22.40
CA ASP A 188 0.76 -4.32 22.90
C ASP A 188 -0.21 -5.19 22.05
N SER A 189 -0.45 -6.42 22.51
CA SER A 189 -1.33 -7.37 21.82
C SER A 189 -2.81 -6.95 21.77
N ASN A 190 -3.26 -6.01 22.61
CA ASN A 190 -4.64 -5.51 22.56
C ASN A 190 -4.88 -4.59 21.36
N ASP A 191 -3.82 -3.97 20.85
CA ASP A 191 -3.90 -3.10 19.66
C ASP A 191 -4.13 -3.88 18.36
N LEU A 192 -3.83 -5.19 18.36
CA LEU A 192 -3.82 -6.01 17.15
C LEU A 192 -5.17 -6.07 16.44
N ALA A 193 -6.29 -6.12 17.17
CA ALA A 193 -7.63 -6.20 16.56
C ALA A 193 -7.90 -4.98 15.66
N GLY A 194 -7.59 -3.78 16.16
CA GLY A 194 -7.69 -2.54 15.39
C GLY A 194 -6.76 -2.53 14.18
N MET A 195 -5.52 -2.96 14.37
CA MET A 195 -4.50 -2.97 13.32
C MET A 195 -4.85 -3.91 12.17
N VAL A 196 -5.25 -5.16 12.46
CA VAL A 196 -5.61 -6.12 11.41
C VAL A 196 -6.89 -5.72 10.67
N SER A 197 -7.85 -5.08 11.37
CA SER A 197 -9.00 -4.46 10.73
C SER A 197 -8.57 -3.38 9.74
N LYS A 198 -7.60 -2.56 10.09
CA LYS A 198 -7.07 -1.49 9.24
C LYS A 198 -6.23 -2.00 8.08
N ILE A 199 -5.46 -3.09 8.24
CA ILE A 199 -4.76 -3.76 7.14
C ILE A 199 -5.77 -4.21 6.08
N THR A 200 -6.82 -4.90 6.49
CA THR A 200 -7.84 -5.40 5.56
C THR A 200 -8.65 -4.28 4.92
N SER A 201 -8.99 -3.24 5.68
CA SER A 201 -9.70 -2.06 5.17
C SER A 201 -8.87 -1.32 4.12
N GLY A 202 -7.63 -0.96 4.44
CA GLY A 202 -6.75 -0.22 3.52
C GLY A 202 -6.48 -0.98 2.23
N ALA A 203 -6.13 -2.27 2.34
CA ALA A 203 -5.89 -3.10 1.16
C ALA A 203 -7.17 -3.29 0.31
N THR A 204 -8.33 -3.51 0.94
CA THR A 204 -9.60 -3.71 0.22
C THR A 204 -10.10 -2.42 -0.43
N GLU A 205 -9.99 -1.28 0.25
CA GLU A 205 -10.32 0.03 -0.34
C GLU A 205 -9.49 0.31 -1.59
N ALA A 206 -8.19 0.04 -1.51
CA ALA A 206 -7.25 0.29 -2.60
C ALA A 206 -7.53 -0.55 -3.86
N LEU A 207 -8.24 -1.68 -3.77
CA LEU A 207 -8.67 -2.44 -4.95
C LEU A 207 -9.46 -1.58 -5.93
N GLY A 208 -10.23 -0.62 -5.45
CA GLY A 208 -10.97 0.33 -6.30
C GLY A 208 -10.10 1.39 -6.99
N LYS A 209 -8.81 1.45 -6.68
CA LYS A 209 -7.84 2.38 -7.30
C LYS A 209 -6.92 1.71 -8.32
N ILE A 210 -6.97 0.39 -8.44
CA ILE A 210 -6.12 -0.33 -9.40
C ILE A 210 -6.63 -0.06 -10.83
N GLU A 211 -5.76 0.50 -11.66
CA GLU A 211 -5.99 0.74 -13.07
C GLU A 211 -5.04 -0.14 -13.89
N MET A 212 -5.52 -1.28 -14.37
CA MET A 212 -4.70 -2.26 -15.06
C MET A 212 -5.53 -3.01 -16.11
N THR A 213 -4.93 -3.34 -17.25
CA THR A 213 -5.57 -4.15 -18.30
C THR A 213 -5.97 -5.52 -17.74
N GLY A 214 -7.22 -5.93 -17.98
CA GLY A 214 -7.76 -7.20 -17.49
C GLY A 214 -8.27 -7.16 -16.04
N TYR A 215 -8.13 -6.04 -15.33
CA TYR A 215 -8.72 -5.83 -14.01
C TYR A 215 -10.09 -5.17 -14.10
N SER A 216 -11.04 -5.68 -13.35
CA SER A 216 -12.41 -5.16 -13.33
C SER A 216 -13.08 -5.40 -11.98
N SER A 217 -14.29 -4.87 -11.81
CA SER A 217 -15.11 -5.09 -10.60
C SER A 217 -15.40 -6.57 -10.31
N ASP A 218 -15.35 -7.44 -11.31
CA ASP A 218 -15.60 -8.87 -11.12
C ASP A 218 -14.47 -9.54 -10.31
N ASN A 219 -13.28 -8.96 -10.31
CA ASN A 219 -12.13 -9.46 -9.53
C ASN A 219 -12.22 -9.11 -8.03
N ILE A 220 -12.95 -8.05 -7.67
CA ILE A 220 -12.91 -7.48 -6.30
C ILE A 220 -13.31 -8.49 -5.23
N THR A 221 -14.40 -9.24 -5.43
CA THR A 221 -14.86 -10.21 -4.41
C THR A 221 -13.81 -11.28 -4.13
N SER A 222 -13.21 -11.83 -5.17
CA SER A 222 -12.15 -12.83 -5.04
C SER A 222 -10.91 -12.26 -4.34
N LEU A 223 -10.47 -11.07 -4.75
CA LEU A 223 -9.29 -10.40 -4.18
C LEU A 223 -9.52 -9.96 -2.73
N THR A 224 -10.73 -9.50 -2.39
CA THR A 224 -11.09 -9.22 -0.99
C THR A 224 -11.01 -10.48 -0.12
N SER A 225 -11.49 -11.61 -0.64
CA SER A 225 -11.34 -12.90 0.05
C SER A 225 -9.87 -13.27 0.24
N THR A 226 -9.03 -13.04 -0.77
CA THR A 226 -7.57 -13.25 -0.67
C THR A 226 -6.95 -12.40 0.44
N ILE A 227 -7.27 -11.10 0.52
CA ILE A 227 -6.80 -10.20 1.58
C ILE A 227 -7.20 -10.74 2.96
N THR A 228 -8.49 -11.08 3.13
CA THR A 228 -9.04 -11.59 4.40
C THR A 228 -8.34 -12.88 4.85
N THR A 229 -8.22 -13.85 3.95
CA THR A 229 -7.57 -15.14 4.21
C THR A 229 -6.10 -14.95 4.56
N SER A 230 -5.37 -14.19 3.75
CA SER A 230 -3.94 -13.94 3.98
C SER A 230 -3.66 -13.20 5.28
N THR A 231 -4.47 -12.21 5.64
CA THR A 231 -4.34 -11.53 6.93
C THR A 231 -4.56 -12.52 8.08
N THR A 232 -5.59 -13.37 7.99
CA THR A 232 -5.90 -14.37 9.01
C THR A 232 -4.76 -15.39 9.19
N GLU A 233 -4.24 -15.92 8.09
CA GLU A 233 -3.12 -16.87 8.11
C GLU A 233 -1.85 -16.24 8.68
N SER A 234 -1.62 -14.98 8.36
CA SER A 234 -0.42 -14.25 8.78
C SER A 234 -0.40 -13.88 10.26
N LEU A 235 -1.55 -13.94 10.95
CA LEU A 235 -1.59 -13.82 12.42
C LEU A 235 -0.69 -14.85 13.11
N GLY A 236 -0.56 -16.04 12.53
CA GLY A 236 0.34 -17.08 13.03
C GLY A 236 1.82 -16.69 13.03
N ASN A 237 2.21 -15.66 12.28
CA ASN A 237 3.58 -15.17 12.17
C ASN A 237 3.91 -14.06 13.18
N ILE A 238 2.91 -13.51 13.87
CA ILE A 238 3.12 -12.44 14.85
C ILE A 238 3.83 -13.02 16.08
N LYS A 239 4.96 -12.39 16.41
CA LYS A 239 5.75 -12.67 17.61
C LYS A 239 5.69 -11.45 18.51
N MET A 240 4.83 -11.48 19.50
CA MET A 240 4.59 -10.36 20.41
C MET A 240 4.24 -10.93 21.79
N GLU A 241 4.75 -10.29 22.85
CA GLU A 241 4.39 -10.64 24.22
C GLU A 241 2.87 -10.45 24.44
N GLY A 242 2.24 -11.40 25.13
CA GLY A 242 0.79 -11.38 25.37
C GLY A 242 -0.07 -11.85 24.19
N PHE A 243 0.49 -12.09 23.00
CA PHE A 243 -0.24 -12.65 21.87
C PHE A 243 0.02 -14.17 21.73
N ASN A 244 -1.05 -14.94 21.63
CA ASN A 244 -0.98 -16.39 21.41
C ASN A 244 -1.64 -16.77 20.08
N LYS A 245 -0.81 -17.17 19.10
CA LYS A 245 -1.25 -17.59 17.76
C LYS A 245 -2.17 -18.84 17.76
N ASP A 246 -2.09 -19.69 18.79
CA ASP A 246 -2.86 -20.91 18.89
C ASP A 246 -4.26 -20.66 19.48
N ASN A 247 -4.46 -19.47 20.06
CA ASN A 247 -5.74 -19.02 20.61
C ASN A 247 -6.00 -17.55 20.23
N ILE A 248 -6.20 -17.31 18.94
CA ILE A 248 -6.48 -15.96 18.42
C ILE A 248 -7.86 -15.50 18.90
N PRO A 249 -7.94 -14.36 19.63
CA PRO A 249 -9.19 -13.80 20.10
C PRO A 249 -10.21 -13.56 18.98
N SER A 250 -11.50 -13.68 19.30
CA SER A 250 -12.59 -13.50 18.32
C SER A 250 -12.65 -12.08 17.76
N ASP A 251 -12.36 -11.07 18.58
CA ASP A 251 -12.35 -9.66 18.19
C ASP A 251 -11.32 -9.36 17.08
N ILE A 252 -10.18 -10.05 17.07
CA ILE A 252 -9.20 -9.96 15.99
C ILE A 252 -9.77 -10.53 14.68
N LYS A 253 -10.44 -11.68 14.74
CA LYS A 253 -11.10 -12.30 13.57
C LYS A 253 -12.26 -11.45 13.04
N ASP A 254 -13.06 -10.93 13.96
CA ASP A 254 -14.18 -10.04 13.64
C ASP A 254 -13.67 -8.70 13.05
N GLY A 255 -12.54 -8.22 13.55
CA GLY A 255 -11.84 -7.04 13.02
C GLY A 255 -11.46 -7.18 11.55
N ILE A 256 -10.94 -8.35 11.14
CA ILE A 256 -10.58 -8.64 9.74
C ILE A 256 -11.82 -8.53 8.83
N THR A 257 -12.92 -9.15 9.22
CA THR A 257 -14.18 -9.13 8.45
C THR A 257 -14.76 -7.72 8.39
N THR A 258 -14.77 -7.01 9.51
CA THR A 258 -15.25 -5.63 9.61
C THR A 258 -14.41 -4.70 8.74
N GLY A 259 -13.08 -4.84 8.77
CA GLY A 259 -12.17 -4.06 7.94
C GLY A 259 -12.38 -4.28 6.45
N SER A 260 -12.53 -5.53 6.02
CA SER A 260 -12.85 -5.86 4.62
C SER A 260 -14.15 -5.20 4.15
N ASN A 261 -15.21 -5.31 4.94
CA ASN A 261 -16.50 -4.70 4.62
C ASN A 261 -16.40 -3.16 4.56
N ALA A 262 -15.69 -2.55 5.50
CA ALA A 262 -15.45 -1.11 5.49
C ALA A 262 -14.68 -0.67 4.23
N GLY A 263 -13.63 -1.39 3.85
CA GLY A 263 -12.86 -1.12 2.63
C GLY A 263 -13.70 -1.22 1.37
N ILE A 264 -14.58 -2.22 1.24
CA ILE A 264 -15.53 -2.32 0.12
C ILE A 264 -16.44 -1.09 0.06
N LEU A 265 -16.94 -0.60 1.19
CA LEU A 265 -17.78 0.59 1.23
C LEU A 265 -17.06 1.86 0.80
N MET A 266 -15.76 1.97 1.05
CA MET A 266 -14.94 3.13 0.69
C MET A 266 -14.50 3.14 -0.79
N GLN A 267 -14.53 1.99 -1.49
CA GLN A 267 -14.18 1.94 -2.91
C GLN A 267 -15.06 2.89 -3.73
N PRO A 268 -14.52 3.55 -4.79
CA PRO A 268 -15.33 4.29 -5.72
C PRO A 268 -16.29 3.34 -6.49
N PRO A 269 -17.43 3.84 -7.02
CA PRO A 269 -18.28 3.04 -7.90
C PRO A 269 -17.50 2.62 -9.14
N MET A 270 -17.39 1.33 -9.38
CA MET A 270 -16.83 0.80 -10.63
C MET A 270 -17.95 0.57 -11.63
N ILE A 271 -17.73 0.99 -12.87
CA ILE A 271 -18.71 0.86 -13.96
C ILE A 271 -18.22 -0.21 -14.91
N LYS A 272 -19.09 -1.19 -15.20
CA LYS A 272 -18.87 -2.21 -16.23
C LYS A 272 -19.83 -1.98 -17.38
N GLU A 273 -19.28 -1.81 -18.56
CA GLU A 273 -20.07 -1.76 -19.79
C GLU A 273 -20.70 -3.13 -20.06
N ILE A 274 -22.00 -3.15 -20.33
CA ILE A 274 -22.75 -4.35 -20.69
C ILE A 274 -23.04 -4.36 -22.19
N THR A 275 -23.50 -3.21 -22.72
CA THR A 275 -23.76 -3.05 -24.14
C THR A 275 -23.07 -1.78 -24.62
N ALA A 276 -22.07 -1.93 -25.47
CA ALA A 276 -21.34 -0.82 -26.07
C ALA A 276 -22.19 -0.16 -27.17
N VAL A 277 -22.04 1.15 -27.30
CA VAL A 277 -22.49 1.84 -28.50
C VAL A 277 -21.52 1.51 -29.63
N THR A 278 -22.05 0.97 -30.73
CA THR A 278 -21.23 0.68 -31.92
C THR A 278 -20.62 1.97 -32.45
N THR A 279 -19.31 2.03 -32.56
CA THR A 279 -18.61 3.12 -33.25
C THR A 279 -19.06 3.19 -34.70
N LEU A 280 -19.26 4.39 -35.24
CA LEU A 280 -19.76 4.66 -36.59
C LEU A 280 -21.26 4.31 -36.79
N THR A 281 -22.09 4.34 -35.74
CA THR A 281 -23.54 4.25 -35.91
C THR A 281 -24.10 5.54 -36.50
N LYS A 282 -25.13 5.39 -37.37
CA LYS A 282 -25.99 6.51 -37.82
C LYS A 282 -27.17 6.70 -36.91
N ASP A 283 -27.35 5.82 -35.93
CA ASP A 283 -28.38 5.95 -34.90
C ASP A 283 -28.02 7.11 -33.96
N ASN A 284 -28.91 8.09 -33.88
CA ASN A 284 -28.73 9.25 -32.99
C ASN A 284 -29.30 9.04 -31.59
N THR A 285 -29.85 7.84 -31.32
CA THR A 285 -30.36 7.40 -30.01
C THR A 285 -29.87 5.99 -29.64
N PRO A 286 -28.56 5.71 -29.73
CA PRO A 286 -28.07 4.36 -29.49
C PRO A 286 -28.28 3.99 -28.02
N SER A 287 -28.66 2.73 -27.78
CA SER A 287 -28.77 2.19 -26.43
C SER A 287 -27.37 1.89 -25.84
N TYR A 288 -27.16 2.34 -24.63
CA TYR A 288 -25.97 2.05 -23.84
C TYR A 288 -26.37 1.45 -22.50
N THR A 289 -25.83 0.30 -22.17
CA THR A 289 -26.13 -0.38 -20.91
C THR A 289 -24.85 -0.60 -20.12
N PHE A 290 -24.87 -0.24 -18.85
CA PHE A 290 -23.77 -0.51 -17.93
C PHE A 290 -24.32 -0.99 -16.57
N LYS A 291 -23.43 -1.60 -15.79
CA LYS A 291 -23.67 -1.99 -14.41
C LYS A 291 -22.70 -1.22 -13.52
N SER A 292 -23.21 -0.64 -12.44
CA SER A 292 -22.39 -0.05 -11.38
C SER A 292 -22.26 -1.02 -10.21
N SER A 293 -21.07 -1.08 -9.59
CA SER A 293 -20.83 -1.86 -8.37
C SER A 293 -21.54 -1.25 -7.14
N LYS A 294 -21.98 0.01 -7.22
CA LYS A 294 -22.67 0.74 -6.14
C LYS A 294 -23.81 1.59 -6.71
N ALA A 295 -24.79 1.87 -5.86
CA ALA A 295 -25.79 2.87 -6.14
C ALA A 295 -25.15 4.27 -6.25
N GLY A 296 -25.65 5.10 -7.16
CA GLY A 296 -25.16 6.44 -7.40
C GLY A 296 -26.06 7.25 -8.31
N ILE A 297 -25.68 8.51 -8.51
CA ILE A 297 -26.36 9.43 -9.43
C ILE A 297 -25.57 9.46 -10.73
N ILE A 298 -26.28 9.27 -11.85
CA ILE A 298 -25.69 9.37 -13.18
C ILE A 298 -25.77 10.83 -13.64
N SER A 299 -24.61 11.39 -13.99
CA SER A 299 -24.53 12.71 -14.61
C SER A 299 -24.07 12.58 -16.04
N TYR A 300 -24.84 13.19 -16.94
CA TYR A 300 -24.51 13.25 -18.37
C TYR A 300 -23.79 14.55 -18.68
N ARG A 301 -22.73 14.47 -19.48
CA ARG A 301 -21.98 15.64 -19.97
C ARG A 301 -21.81 15.53 -21.49
N GLY A 302 -21.73 16.67 -22.16
CA GLY A 302 -21.60 16.77 -23.61
C GLY A 302 -22.94 17.04 -24.29
N ASN A 303 -23.02 16.77 -25.60
CA ASN A 303 -24.17 17.01 -26.42
C ASN A 303 -25.20 15.84 -26.41
N CYS A 304 -25.24 15.08 -25.33
CA CYS A 304 -26.27 14.06 -25.13
C CYS A 304 -27.64 14.75 -24.90
N ARG A 305 -28.60 14.44 -25.69
CA ARG A 305 -30.00 14.89 -25.55
C ARG A 305 -30.86 13.75 -25.02
#